data_0b051bc3d79aa76052f37a71e20e060f
#
_entry.id   0b051bc3d79aa76052f37a71e20e060f
#
_cell.length_a   1.000
_cell.length_b   1.000
_cell.length_c   1.000
_cell.angle_alpha   90.00
_cell.angle_beta   90.00
_cell.angle_gamma   90.00
#
_symmetry.space_group_name_H-M   'P 1'
#
loop_
_entity.id
_entity.type
_entity.pdbx_description
1 polymer ?
#
loop_
_entity_poly.entity_id
_entity_poly.type
_entity_poly.pdbx_seq_one_letter_code
_entity_poly.pdbx_strand_id
1 'polypeptide(L)'
;DEAGLPIPGATLMVLDAVDSTLVQFGTSDTQGAFTIKNIPKGNYLLNISFLGMEPLFQPITSGLTEETDLGKIKLLPATTILSEVEVKADFTPIQISKDTISYNADAFQTQPNAVVEDLLKKLPGIEVGADGKIKAQGEEVQNIYVDGKEFFGSDPTMATKNLPAKALKKVKVYDKKSDMSSFTGVDDGTREKTIDLQLKDEFKEGLFGTAEAGYGTDERYNAKAAINRFTKTTQLSFLGQLNNINQQGFSFNDRMNFSGGMRGMSGGGGGRSSEMSMTQDVPFSSGVSNGLVNTGAAGLNFNWQKSKKFNIRSSYFYNDVDKNLIENSFRENLSTNPFNTDE
;
A
#
# COMPACT_ATOMS: atom_id res chain seq x y z
N ASP A 1 16.41 12.23 25.39
CA ASP A 1 16.69 11.02 26.15
C ASP A 1 16.97 11.32 27.61
N GLU A 2 17.34 10.32 28.38
CA GLU A 2 17.67 10.45 29.81
C GLU A 2 18.91 11.30 30.07
N ALA A 3 19.86 11.29 29.13
CA ALA A 3 21.09 12.11 29.20
C ALA A 3 20.84 13.55 28.74
N GLY A 4 19.64 13.92 28.33
CA GLY A 4 19.28 15.24 27.81
C GLY A 4 19.69 15.48 26.36
N LEU A 5 20.10 14.45 25.63
CA LEU A 5 20.42 14.54 24.22
C LEU A 5 19.11 14.56 23.37
N PRO A 6 19.06 15.32 22.27
CA PRO A 6 17.91 15.35 21.40
C PRO A 6 17.69 13.99 20.72
N ILE A 7 16.45 13.63 20.49
CA ILE A 7 16.05 12.41 19.76
C ILE A 7 15.45 12.84 18.41
N PRO A 8 16.23 12.80 17.32
CA PRO A 8 15.71 13.09 15.99
C PRO A 8 14.83 11.96 15.47
N GLY A 9 13.75 12.29 14.75
CA GLY A 9 12.88 11.30 14.12
C GLY A 9 11.97 10.55 15.09
N ALA A 10 11.78 11.02 16.32
CA ALA A 10 10.76 10.48 17.20
C ALA A 10 9.37 10.72 16.58
N THR A 11 8.53 9.71 16.59
CA THR A 11 7.15 9.79 16.09
C THR A 11 6.23 10.32 17.18
N LEU A 12 5.46 11.35 16.84
CA LEU A 12 4.47 11.98 17.73
C LEU A 12 3.08 11.80 17.14
N MET A 13 2.15 11.29 17.93
CA MET A 13 0.77 11.04 17.51
C MET A 13 -0.17 11.70 18.51
N VAL A 14 -1.10 12.50 18.00
CA VAL A 14 -2.19 13.08 18.77
C VAL A 14 -3.42 12.22 18.58
N LEU A 15 -3.85 11.57 19.65
CA LEU A 15 -4.97 10.64 19.67
C LEU A 15 -6.17 11.29 20.37
N ASP A 16 -7.38 10.99 19.92
CA ASP A 16 -8.57 11.34 20.67
C ASP A 16 -8.58 10.64 22.03
N ALA A 17 -8.92 11.39 23.08
CA ALA A 17 -8.87 10.87 24.45
C ALA A 17 -9.97 9.83 24.76
N VAL A 18 -11.04 9.73 23.93
CA VAL A 18 -12.18 8.85 24.15
C VAL A 18 -12.02 7.52 23.43
N ASP A 19 -11.69 7.58 22.12
CA ASP A 19 -11.66 6.40 21.25
C ASP A 19 -10.26 6.08 20.71
N SER A 20 -9.23 6.87 21.09
CA SER A 20 -7.84 6.74 20.66
C SER A 20 -7.64 6.78 19.13
N THR A 21 -8.57 7.36 18.39
CA THR A 21 -8.39 7.60 16.95
C THR A 21 -7.30 8.63 16.72
N LEU A 22 -6.52 8.42 15.64
CA LEU A 22 -5.46 9.35 15.26
C LEU A 22 -6.06 10.64 14.70
N VAL A 23 -5.77 11.77 15.35
CA VAL A 23 -6.21 13.11 14.94
C VAL A 23 -5.14 13.80 14.11
N GLN A 24 -3.89 13.74 14.58
CA GLN A 24 -2.76 14.37 13.90
C GLN A 24 -1.45 13.67 14.29
N PHE A 25 -0.41 13.81 13.45
CA PHE A 25 0.90 13.26 13.75
C PHE A 25 2.02 14.21 13.30
N GLY A 26 3.23 13.94 13.78
CA GLY A 26 4.44 14.64 13.40
C GLY A 26 5.69 13.86 13.79
N THR A 27 6.85 14.41 13.45
CA THR A 27 8.15 13.86 13.83
C THR A 27 9.03 14.96 14.43
N SER A 28 9.94 14.60 15.32
CA SER A 28 10.94 15.52 15.81
C SER A 28 12.03 15.77 14.77
N ASP A 29 12.56 16.99 14.74
CA ASP A 29 13.65 17.40 13.86
C ASP A 29 15.03 16.92 14.37
N THR A 30 16.11 17.34 13.71
CA THR A 30 17.49 16.99 14.06
C THR A 30 17.94 17.50 15.44
N GLN A 31 17.21 18.45 16.02
CA GLN A 31 17.45 18.99 17.35
C GLN A 31 16.46 18.48 18.41
N GLY A 32 15.62 17.49 18.02
CA GLY A 32 14.59 16.91 18.88
C GLY A 32 13.39 17.83 19.09
N ALA A 33 13.28 18.95 18.37
CA ALA A 33 12.15 19.84 18.45
C ALA A 33 11.01 19.36 17.55
N PHE A 34 9.76 19.60 17.94
CA PHE A 34 8.59 19.24 17.15
C PHE A 34 7.49 20.30 17.23
N THR A 35 6.70 20.36 16.20
CA THR A 35 5.49 21.20 16.14
C THR A 35 4.39 20.46 15.39
N ILE A 36 3.24 20.28 16.03
CA ILE A 36 2.06 19.67 15.42
C ILE A 36 1.00 20.75 15.23
N LYS A 37 0.57 20.96 14.00
CA LYS A 37 -0.39 22.03 13.63
C LYS A 37 -1.77 21.46 13.36
N ASN A 38 -2.78 22.34 13.37
CA ASN A 38 -4.16 22.01 12.99
C ASN A 38 -4.83 20.95 13.88
N ILE A 39 -4.55 20.97 15.18
CA ILE A 39 -5.25 20.15 16.16
C ILE A 39 -6.57 20.89 16.52
N PRO A 40 -7.74 20.27 16.32
CA PRO A 40 -9.03 20.85 16.74
C PRO A 40 -9.06 21.11 18.25
N LYS A 41 -10.02 21.92 18.73
CA LYS A 41 -10.22 22.11 20.16
C LYS A 41 -10.73 20.82 20.81
N GLY A 42 -10.07 20.38 21.89
CA GLY A 42 -10.46 19.15 22.57
C GLY A 42 -9.39 18.61 23.51
N ASN A 43 -9.70 17.45 24.09
CA ASN A 43 -8.78 16.69 24.94
C ASN A 43 -8.21 15.54 24.14
N TYR A 44 -6.90 15.40 24.20
CA TYR A 44 -6.17 14.43 23.41
C TYR A 44 -5.15 13.69 24.26
N LEU A 45 -4.66 12.57 23.73
CA LEU A 45 -3.53 11.83 24.28
C LEU A 45 -2.37 11.94 23.28
N LEU A 46 -1.29 12.61 23.68
CA LEU A 46 -0.05 12.64 22.90
C LEU A 46 0.74 11.37 23.17
N ASN A 47 0.94 10.58 22.14
CA ASN A 47 1.85 9.43 22.17
C ASN A 47 3.15 9.83 21.49
N ILE A 48 4.28 9.57 22.16
CA ILE A 48 5.62 9.81 21.61
C ILE A 48 6.36 8.48 21.65
N SER A 49 6.87 8.07 20.50
CA SER A 49 7.59 6.80 20.35
C SER A 49 8.88 6.97 19.56
N PHE A 50 9.91 6.22 19.94
CA PHE A 50 11.18 6.13 19.23
C PHE A 50 11.79 4.74 19.42
N LEU A 51 12.55 4.29 18.43
CA LEU A 51 13.15 2.95 18.44
C LEU A 51 14.10 2.79 19.65
N GLY A 52 13.88 1.74 20.44
CA GLY A 52 14.68 1.46 21.63
C GLY A 52 14.34 2.31 22.86
N MET A 53 13.27 3.11 22.81
CA MET A 53 12.75 3.89 23.94
C MET A 53 11.37 3.40 24.35
N GLU A 54 10.99 3.59 25.61
CA GLU A 54 9.63 3.33 26.07
C GLU A 54 8.67 4.37 25.50
N PRO A 55 7.52 3.97 24.93
CA PRO A 55 6.52 4.91 24.44
C PRO A 55 5.96 5.74 25.61
N LEU A 56 5.89 7.06 25.44
CA LEU A 56 5.30 7.95 26.42
C LEU A 56 3.90 8.38 25.99
N PHE A 57 2.94 8.31 26.91
CA PHE A 57 1.57 8.79 26.73
C PHE A 57 1.34 9.98 27.66
N GLN A 58 1.02 11.14 27.09
CA GLN A 58 0.79 12.37 27.86
C GLN A 58 -0.57 12.98 27.46
N PRO A 59 -1.50 13.20 28.42
CA PRO A 59 -2.73 13.91 28.12
C PRO A 59 -2.43 15.39 27.81
N ILE A 60 -3.07 15.91 26.76
CA ILE A 60 -2.95 17.30 26.32
C ILE A 60 -4.36 17.87 26.03
N THR A 61 -4.51 19.17 26.20
CA THR A 61 -5.74 19.91 25.85
C THR A 61 -5.38 20.96 24.81
N SER A 62 -6.06 20.93 23.65
CA SER A 62 -5.90 21.92 22.59
C SER A 62 -7.02 22.96 22.63
N GLY A 63 -6.68 24.21 22.28
CA GLY A 63 -7.67 25.27 22.05
C GLY A 63 -7.93 26.20 23.24
N LEU A 64 -7.13 26.11 24.30
CA LEU A 64 -7.14 27.10 25.40
C LEU A 64 -6.30 28.34 25.05
N THR A 65 -5.25 28.17 24.24
CA THR A 65 -4.35 29.22 23.73
C THR A 65 -4.07 28.98 22.25
N GLU A 66 -3.49 29.96 21.53
CA GLU A 66 -3.08 29.79 20.12
C GLU A 66 -1.98 28.75 19.98
N GLU A 67 -1.11 28.63 20.99
CA GLU A 67 -0.04 27.62 21.03
C GLU A 67 -0.01 26.99 22.42
N THR A 68 0.23 25.68 22.48
CA THR A 68 0.44 24.93 23.72
C THR A 68 1.89 24.45 23.77
N ASP A 69 2.68 25.05 24.66
CA ASP A 69 4.06 24.61 24.90
C ASP A 69 4.06 23.44 25.89
N LEU A 70 4.56 22.29 25.44
CA LEU A 70 4.66 21.07 26.26
C LEU A 70 6.01 20.95 26.98
N GLY A 71 6.93 21.92 26.76
CA GLY A 71 8.24 21.91 27.35
C GLY A 71 9.12 20.75 26.86
N LYS A 72 10.11 20.37 27.69
CA LYS A 72 11.00 19.26 27.36
C LYS A 72 10.44 17.94 27.84
N ILE A 73 10.25 17.04 26.89
CA ILE A 73 9.74 15.68 27.14
C ILE A 73 10.92 14.71 27.08
N LYS A 74 11.03 13.85 28.09
CA LYS A 74 12.09 12.83 28.16
C LYS A 74 11.53 11.46 27.84
N LEU A 75 12.18 10.73 26.95
CA LEU A 75 11.94 9.31 26.71
C LEU A 75 12.99 8.48 27.47
N LEU A 76 12.54 7.40 28.08
CA LEU A 76 13.38 6.45 28.79
C LEU A 76 13.81 5.31 27.86
N PRO A 77 15.01 4.76 28.00
CA PRO A 77 15.40 3.56 27.27
C PRO A 77 14.46 2.39 27.62
N ALA A 78 14.07 1.63 26.61
CA ALA A 78 13.31 0.41 26.82
C ALA A 78 14.20 -0.61 27.55
N THR A 79 14.04 -0.72 28.85
CA THR A 79 14.71 -1.75 29.64
C THR A 79 14.09 -3.11 29.32
N THR A 80 14.92 -4.02 28.80
CA THR A 80 14.51 -5.41 28.53
C THR A 80 14.31 -6.15 29.86
N ILE A 81 13.25 -5.85 30.58
CA ILE A 81 12.77 -6.69 31.67
C ILE A 81 11.55 -7.41 31.13
N LEU A 82 11.69 -8.73 30.94
CA LEU A 82 10.59 -9.65 30.72
C LEU A 82 9.65 -9.67 31.95
N SER A 83 8.84 -8.67 32.08
CA SER A 83 7.65 -8.74 32.92
C SER A 83 6.45 -8.50 31.99
N GLU A 84 5.65 -9.53 31.89
CA GLU A 84 4.34 -9.54 31.24
C GLU A 84 3.47 -8.46 31.89
N VAL A 85 3.61 -7.23 31.39
CA VAL A 85 2.62 -6.19 31.63
C VAL A 85 1.61 -6.37 30.52
N GLU A 86 0.48 -6.98 30.84
CA GLU A 86 -0.72 -6.98 30.01
C GLU A 86 -1.23 -5.55 29.90
N VAL A 87 -0.52 -4.72 29.16
CA VAL A 87 -1.06 -3.45 28.68
C VAL A 87 -2.09 -3.86 27.64
N LYS A 88 -3.34 -3.51 27.87
CA LYS A 88 -4.41 -3.57 26.86
C LYS A 88 -4.01 -2.62 25.71
N ALA A 89 -3.07 -3.08 24.88
CA ALA A 89 -2.50 -2.36 23.74
C ALA A 89 -3.35 -2.54 22.47
N ASP A 90 -4.65 -2.80 22.62
CA ASP A 90 -5.54 -3.01 21.46
C ASP A 90 -5.84 -1.70 20.70
N PHE A 91 -5.48 -0.55 21.23
CA PHE A 91 -5.81 0.75 20.65
C PHE A 91 -4.61 1.61 20.22
N THR A 92 -3.37 1.12 20.28
CA THR A 92 -2.23 1.90 19.80
C THR A 92 -2.26 1.94 18.27
N PRO A 93 -2.42 3.11 17.64
CA PRO A 93 -2.53 3.23 16.17
C PRO A 93 -1.30 2.69 15.45
N ILE A 94 -0.12 2.93 16.00
CA ILE A 94 1.16 2.52 15.41
C ILE A 94 2.01 1.89 16.51
N GLN A 95 2.51 0.71 16.26
CA GLN A 95 3.43 0.00 17.13
C GLN A 95 4.71 -0.31 16.37
N ILE A 96 5.84 0.14 16.89
CA ILE A 96 7.16 -0.12 16.31
C ILE A 96 7.84 -1.18 17.18
N SER A 97 8.24 -2.29 16.57
CA SER A 97 8.94 -3.38 17.23
C SER A 97 10.12 -3.83 16.37
N LYS A 98 11.33 -3.58 16.84
CA LYS A 98 12.59 -3.87 16.12
C LYS A 98 12.59 -3.29 14.71
N ASP A 99 12.41 -4.15 13.72
CA ASP A 99 12.43 -3.87 12.28
C ASP A 99 11.02 -3.83 11.65
N THR A 100 9.97 -3.91 12.47
CA THR A 100 8.58 -3.98 12.00
C THR A 100 7.77 -2.82 12.52
N ILE A 101 7.10 -2.11 11.64
CA ILE A 101 6.06 -1.13 11.97
C ILE A 101 4.70 -1.78 11.76
N SER A 102 3.87 -1.74 12.79
CA SER A 102 2.51 -2.28 12.76
C SER A 102 1.51 -1.16 12.94
N TYR A 103 0.61 -0.99 11.98
CA TYR A 103 -0.50 -0.05 12.04
C TYR A 103 -1.77 -0.79 12.41
N ASN A 104 -2.52 -0.29 13.37
CA ASN A 104 -3.86 -0.79 13.68
C ASN A 104 -4.84 -0.20 12.66
N ALA A 105 -5.47 -1.04 11.83
CA ALA A 105 -6.33 -0.58 10.76
C ALA A 105 -7.55 0.20 11.26
N ASP A 106 -8.10 -0.19 12.41
CA ASP A 106 -9.29 0.45 12.99
C ASP A 106 -9.00 1.85 13.55
N ALA A 107 -7.74 2.21 13.78
CA ALA A 107 -7.35 3.55 14.21
C ALA A 107 -7.39 4.59 13.08
N PHE A 108 -7.52 4.16 11.82
CA PHE A 108 -7.52 5.05 10.66
C PHE A 108 -8.87 5.00 9.96
N GLN A 109 -9.67 6.04 10.14
CA GLN A 109 -11.01 6.09 9.58
C GLN A 109 -10.99 6.06 8.06
N THR A 110 -11.73 5.13 7.48
CA THR A 110 -11.95 5.00 6.04
C THR A 110 -13.44 5.06 5.72
N GLN A 111 -13.77 5.34 4.46
CA GLN A 111 -15.17 5.26 4.04
C GLN A 111 -15.67 3.80 4.09
N PRO A 112 -16.99 3.57 4.22
CA PRO A 112 -17.56 2.22 4.38
C PRO A 112 -17.18 1.23 3.26
N ASN A 113 -16.98 1.74 2.04
CA ASN A 113 -16.62 0.93 0.86
C ASN A 113 -15.16 1.07 0.46
N ALA A 114 -14.31 1.62 1.33
CA ALA A 114 -12.90 1.81 1.07
C ALA A 114 -12.18 0.48 0.84
N VAL A 115 -11.23 0.49 -0.09
CA VAL A 115 -10.30 -0.61 -0.31
C VAL A 115 -9.02 -0.40 0.51
N VAL A 116 -8.18 -1.42 0.56
CA VAL A 116 -6.90 -1.34 1.31
C VAL A 116 -6.03 -0.19 0.84
N GLU A 117 -6.03 0.14 -0.46
CA GLU A 117 -5.29 1.29 -1.00
C GLU A 117 -5.68 2.61 -0.31
N ASP A 118 -6.98 2.82 -0.06
CA ASP A 118 -7.47 4.03 0.59
C ASP A 118 -7.03 4.11 2.07
N LEU A 119 -6.92 2.96 2.73
CA LEU A 119 -6.36 2.89 4.07
C LEU A 119 -4.86 3.19 4.04
N LEU A 120 -4.10 2.58 3.12
CA LEU A 120 -2.65 2.79 3.02
C LEU A 120 -2.28 4.25 2.80
N LYS A 121 -3.06 4.99 1.99
CA LYS A 121 -2.89 6.44 1.79
C LYS A 121 -3.01 7.27 3.07
N LYS A 122 -3.62 6.72 4.11
CA LYS A 122 -3.80 7.39 5.42
C LYS A 122 -2.73 7.00 6.44
N LEU A 123 -1.94 5.96 6.15
CA LEU A 123 -0.91 5.51 7.08
C LEU A 123 0.34 6.39 6.99
N PRO A 124 0.84 6.93 8.11
CA PRO A 124 2.05 7.74 8.10
C PRO A 124 3.26 6.94 7.62
N GLY A 125 4.07 7.57 6.75
CA GLY A 125 5.24 6.94 6.15
C GLY A 125 4.93 5.96 5.01
N ILE A 126 3.69 5.88 4.56
CA ILE A 126 3.29 5.12 3.36
C ILE A 126 2.78 6.10 2.30
N GLU A 127 3.30 5.97 1.10
CA GLU A 127 2.91 6.74 -0.07
C GLU A 127 2.37 5.78 -1.13
N VAL A 128 1.24 6.12 -1.74
CA VAL A 128 0.66 5.36 -2.85
C VAL A 128 0.61 6.26 -4.07
N GLY A 129 1.35 5.87 -5.10
CA GLY A 129 1.41 6.57 -6.37
C GLY A 129 0.12 6.44 -7.19
N ALA A 130 -0.06 7.30 -8.17
CA ALA A 130 -1.20 7.23 -9.10
C ALA A 130 -1.20 5.94 -9.94
N ASP A 131 -0.03 5.34 -10.15
CA ASP A 131 0.19 4.05 -10.80
C ASP A 131 -0.11 2.85 -9.89
N GLY A 132 -0.43 3.08 -8.59
CA GLY A 132 -0.66 2.07 -7.59
C GLY A 132 0.61 1.53 -6.92
N LYS A 133 1.79 2.03 -7.28
CA LYS A 133 3.04 1.69 -6.59
C LYS A 133 3.04 2.25 -5.18
N ILE A 134 3.55 1.45 -4.26
CA ILE A 134 3.57 1.79 -2.84
C ILE A 134 5.00 1.99 -2.40
N LYS A 135 5.24 3.07 -1.68
CA LYS A 135 6.48 3.31 -0.96
C LYS A 135 6.20 3.29 0.53
N ALA A 136 7.04 2.63 1.28
CA ALA A 136 6.99 2.63 2.73
C ALA A 136 8.35 3.10 3.27
N GLN A 137 8.35 4.14 4.08
CA GLN A 137 9.56 4.78 4.62
C GLN A 137 10.55 5.25 3.53
N GLY A 138 10.02 5.70 2.38
CA GLY A 138 10.81 6.16 1.23
C GLY A 138 11.31 5.05 0.29
N GLU A 139 11.12 3.76 0.64
CA GLU A 139 11.51 2.61 -0.16
C GLU A 139 10.32 1.98 -0.86
N GLU A 140 10.51 1.51 -2.10
CA GLU A 140 9.46 0.83 -2.87
C GLU A 140 9.12 -0.53 -2.25
N VAL A 141 7.82 -0.78 -2.02
CA VAL A 141 7.31 -2.05 -1.51
C VAL A 141 7.33 -3.09 -2.63
N GLN A 142 8.06 -4.16 -2.42
CA GLN A 142 8.27 -5.22 -3.40
C GLN A 142 7.26 -6.35 -3.26
N ASN A 143 6.77 -6.60 -2.03
CA ASN A 143 5.87 -7.71 -1.77
C ASN A 143 4.71 -7.28 -0.88
N ILE A 144 3.51 -7.82 -1.19
CA ILE A 144 2.37 -7.77 -0.29
C ILE A 144 1.90 -9.19 0.03
N TYR A 145 1.72 -9.43 1.31
CA TYR A 145 1.18 -10.67 1.86
C TYR A 145 -0.18 -10.40 2.53
N VAL A 146 -1.03 -11.43 2.55
CA VAL A 146 -2.29 -11.43 3.30
C VAL A 146 -2.22 -12.59 4.29
N ASP A 147 -2.16 -12.28 5.60
CA ASP A 147 -1.88 -13.25 6.67
C ASP A 147 -0.64 -14.12 6.38
N GLY A 148 0.45 -13.48 5.94
CA GLY A 148 1.72 -14.13 5.61
C GLY A 148 1.71 -15.00 4.36
N LYS A 149 0.67 -14.94 3.54
CA LYS A 149 0.55 -15.68 2.27
C LYS A 149 0.54 -14.71 1.10
N GLU A 150 1.19 -15.07 0.00
CA GLU A 150 1.14 -14.29 -1.23
C GLU A 150 -0.31 -14.21 -1.76
N PHE A 151 -0.69 -13.02 -2.20
CA PHE A 151 -2.00 -12.77 -2.78
C PHE A 151 -1.82 -12.28 -4.22
N PHE A 152 -2.28 -13.04 -5.19
CA PHE A 152 -2.10 -12.80 -6.64
C PHE A 152 -0.64 -12.51 -7.04
N GLY A 153 0.29 -13.35 -6.55
CA GLY A 153 1.72 -13.15 -6.79
C GLY A 153 2.29 -12.01 -5.93
N SER A 154 3.31 -11.34 -6.44
CA SER A 154 4.00 -10.26 -5.75
C SER A 154 3.51 -8.86 -6.16
N ASP A 155 2.38 -8.74 -6.88
CA ASP A 155 1.87 -7.43 -7.27
C ASP A 155 1.14 -6.74 -6.12
N PRO A 156 1.69 -5.63 -5.59
CA PRO A 156 1.06 -4.89 -4.51
C PRO A 156 -0.34 -4.37 -4.85
N THR A 157 -0.58 -4.01 -6.11
CA THR A 157 -1.82 -3.35 -6.52
C THR A 157 -3.02 -4.29 -6.49
N MET A 158 -2.79 -5.58 -6.74
CA MET A 158 -3.86 -6.58 -6.75
C MET A 158 -4.49 -6.75 -5.36
N ALA A 159 -3.67 -6.82 -4.32
CA ALA A 159 -4.18 -6.90 -2.95
C ALA A 159 -4.86 -5.59 -2.52
N THR A 160 -4.22 -4.46 -2.80
CA THR A 160 -4.67 -3.16 -2.26
C THR A 160 -5.93 -2.63 -2.91
N LYS A 161 -6.14 -2.88 -4.21
CA LYS A 161 -7.34 -2.44 -4.94
C LYS A 161 -8.55 -3.37 -4.79
N ASN A 162 -8.34 -4.62 -4.37
CA ASN A 162 -9.39 -5.63 -4.39
C ASN A 162 -9.80 -6.18 -3.02
N LEU A 163 -9.06 -5.86 -1.97
CA LEU A 163 -9.44 -6.20 -0.60
C LEU A 163 -10.13 -5.00 0.08
N PRO A 164 -11.26 -5.22 0.78
CA PRO A 164 -11.92 -4.17 1.53
C PRO A 164 -11.10 -3.78 2.77
N ALA A 165 -10.93 -2.47 3.01
CA ALA A 165 -10.19 -1.96 4.17
C ALA A 165 -10.75 -2.49 5.50
N LYS A 166 -12.07 -2.63 5.61
CA LYS A 166 -12.76 -3.14 6.80
C LYS A 166 -12.33 -4.56 7.21
N ALA A 167 -11.78 -5.35 6.27
CA ALA A 167 -11.32 -6.70 6.56
C ALA A 167 -9.98 -6.72 7.31
N LEU A 168 -9.25 -5.59 7.35
CA LEU A 168 -7.94 -5.52 7.98
C LEU A 168 -8.03 -5.27 9.47
N LYS A 169 -7.22 -6.00 10.23
CA LYS A 169 -6.93 -5.78 11.64
C LYS A 169 -5.67 -4.94 11.81
N LYS A 170 -4.60 -5.32 11.10
CA LYS A 170 -3.28 -4.66 11.16
C LYS A 170 -2.61 -4.65 9.79
N VAL A 171 -1.82 -3.61 9.55
CA VAL A 171 -0.89 -3.53 8.43
C VAL A 171 0.51 -3.55 9.02
N LYS A 172 1.34 -4.51 8.64
CA LYS A 172 2.72 -4.61 9.08
C LYS A 172 3.66 -4.26 7.94
N VAL A 173 4.64 -3.41 8.21
CA VAL A 173 5.71 -3.06 7.28
C VAL A 173 7.03 -3.51 7.87
N TYR A 174 7.80 -4.29 7.12
CA TYR A 174 9.08 -4.82 7.56
C TYR A 174 9.99 -5.16 6.39
N ASP A 175 11.27 -5.37 6.69
CA ASP A 175 12.25 -5.80 5.73
C ASP A 175 12.37 -7.33 5.76
N LYS A 176 11.83 -7.98 4.72
CA LYS A 176 11.88 -9.43 4.56
C LYS A 176 13.26 -9.83 4.03
N LYS A 177 13.87 -10.87 4.61
CA LYS A 177 15.04 -11.53 4.04
C LYS A 177 14.66 -12.22 2.74
N SER A 178 15.62 -12.38 1.83
CA SER A 178 15.42 -13.14 0.61
C SER A 178 14.92 -14.57 0.90
N ASP A 179 14.19 -15.16 -0.04
CA ASP A 179 13.73 -16.55 0.10
C ASP A 179 14.91 -17.52 0.23
N MET A 180 16.04 -17.22 -0.46
CA MET A 180 17.27 -18.00 -0.37
C MET A 180 17.89 -17.92 1.03
N SER A 181 17.99 -16.72 1.58
CA SER A 181 18.48 -16.48 2.94
C SER A 181 17.61 -17.17 3.99
N SER A 182 16.29 -17.11 3.80
CA SER A 182 15.31 -17.77 4.68
C SER A 182 15.39 -19.30 4.59
N PHE A 183 15.73 -19.85 3.42
CA PHE A 183 15.86 -21.30 3.19
C PHE A 183 17.20 -21.84 3.69
N THR A 184 18.30 -21.18 3.38
CA THR A 184 19.65 -21.63 3.71
C THR A 184 20.09 -21.28 5.14
N GLY A 185 19.43 -20.30 5.75
CA GLY A 185 19.83 -19.71 7.03
C GLY A 185 21.05 -18.77 6.94
N VAL A 186 21.64 -18.62 5.75
CA VAL A 186 22.76 -17.71 5.52
C VAL A 186 22.23 -16.36 5.06
N ASP A 187 22.60 -15.30 5.76
CA ASP A 187 22.18 -13.93 5.40
C ASP A 187 22.96 -13.43 4.20
N ASP A 188 22.29 -13.20 3.09
CA ASP A 188 22.85 -12.66 1.85
C ASP A 188 22.87 -11.13 1.79
N GLY A 189 22.43 -10.47 2.87
CA GLY A 189 22.33 -9.02 2.96
C GLY A 189 21.17 -8.41 2.18
N THR A 190 20.42 -9.20 1.41
CA THR A 190 19.28 -8.71 0.63
C THR A 190 18.07 -8.55 1.52
N ARG A 191 17.41 -7.39 1.41
CA ARG A 191 16.16 -7.08 2.09
C ARG A 191 15.14 -6.62 1.08
N GLU A 192 13.91 -7.08 1.26
CA GLU A 192 12.77 -6.71 0.43
C GLU A 192 11.73 -6.00 1.30
N LYS A 193 11.45 -4.72 1.01
CA LYS A 193 10.41 -3.97 1.72
C LYS A 193 9.07 -4.66 1.49
N THR A 194 8.43 -5.09 2.58
CA THR A 194 7.27 -5.97 2.55
C THR A 194 6.15 -5.41 3.41
N ILE A 195 4.93 -5.51 2.91
CA ILE A 195 3.71 -5.24 3.67
C ILE A 195 2.96 -6.55 3.91
N ASP A 196 2.61 -6.85 5.15
CA ASP A 196 1.70 -7.96 5.51
C ASP A 196 0.38 -7.40 6.02
N LEU A 197 -0.68 -7.70 5.30
CA LEU A 197 -2.05 -7.31 5.58
C LEU A 197 -2.70 -8.38 6.47
N GLN A 198 -2.79 -8.12 7.76
CA GLN A 198 -3.42 -9.03 8.69
C GLN A 198 -4.93 -8.82 8.73
N LEU A 199 -5.68 -9.88 8.46
CA LEU A 199 -7.13 -9.85 8.47
C LEU A 199 -7.68 -9.95 9.89
N LYS A 200 -8.88 -9.40 10.11
CA LYS A 200 -9.70 -9.66 11.28
C LYS A 200 -10.11 -11.13 11.28
N ASP A 201 -10.34 -11.69 12.46
CA ASP A 201 -10.60 -13.13 12.60
C ASP A 201 -11.87 -13.58 11.85
N GLU A 202 -12.85 -12.70 11.73
CA GLU A 202 -14.08 -12.92 10.95
C GLU A 202 -13.85 -13.03 9.44
N PHE A 203 -12.75 -12.45 8.92
CA PHE A 203 -12.37 -12.50 7.50
C PHE A 203 -11.33 -13.58 7.19
N LYS A 204 -10.72 -14.20 8.20
CA LYS A 204 -9.77 -15.30 7.99
C LYS A 204 -10.45 -16.60 7.58
N GLU A 205 -11.70 -16.80 8.01
CA GLU A 205 -12.51 -17.96 7.67
C GLU A 205 -13.89 -17.47 7.23
N GLY A 206 -14.23 -17.61 5.95
CA GLY A 206 -15.51 -17.16 5.44
C GLY A 206 -15.51 -16.79 3.96
N LEU A 207 -16.62 -16.22 3.55
CA LEU A 207 -16.83 -15.65 2.24
C LEU A 207 -17.04 -14.15 2.39
N PHE A 208 -16.23 -13.35 1.71
CA PHE A 208 -16.35 -11.90 1.71
C PHE A 208 -15.92 -11.31 0.37
N GLY A 209 -16.32 -10.09 0.11
CA GLY A 209 -15.93 -9.43 -1.13
C GLY A 209 -16.72 -8.16 -1.38
N THR A 210 -16.55 -7.66 -2.60
CA THR A 210 -17.25 -6.49 -3.12
C THR A 210 -17.82 -6.82 -4.48
N ALA A 211 -18.97 -6.27 -4.79
CA ALA A 211 -19.56 -6.28 -6.12
C ALA A 211 -20.08 -4.88 -6.44
N GLU A 212 -19.78 -4.40 -7.62
CA GLU A 212 -20.17 -3.09 -8.12
C GLU A 212 -20.75 -3.28 -9.51
N ALA A 213 -21.86 -2.63 -9.80
CA ALA A 213 -22.43 -2.57 -11.13
C ALA A 213 -22.97 -1.16 -11.38
N GLY A 214 -22.68 -0.61 -12.53
CA GLY A 214 -23.13 0.70 -12.97
C GLY A 214 -23.55 0.66 -14.44
N TYR A 215 -24.60 1.41 -14.75
CA TYR A 215 -25.03 1.65 -16.12
C TYR A 215 -25.29 3.14 -16.31
N GLY A 216 -24.79 3.70 -17.39
CA GLY A 216 -24.85 5.13 -17.67
C GLY A 216 -25.47 5.44 -19.03
N THR A 217 -25.46 6.72 -19.40
CA THR A 217 -25.83 7.18 -20.74
C THR A 217 -24.87 6.64 -21.79
N ASP A 218 -25.27 6.66 -23.06
CA ASP A 218 -24.47 6.18 -24.21
C ASP A 218 -23.99 4.73 -24.05
N GLU A 219 -24.86 3.86 -23.51
CA GLU A 219 -24.58 2.44 -23.30
C GLU A 219 -23.32 2.17 -22.48
N ARG A 220 -22.93 3.10 -21.60
CA ARG A 220 -21.81 2.91 -20.71
C ARG A 220 -22.15 1.95 -19.58
N TYR A 221 -21.25 1.02 -19.33
CA TYR A 221 -21.41 0.07 -18.23
C TYR A 221 -20.08 -0.16 -17.50
N ASN A 222 -20.21 -0.51 -16.23
CA ASN A 222 -19.13 -1.00 -15.40
C ASN A 222 -19.68 -2.10 -14.48
N ALA A 223 -19.03 -3.25 -14.47
CA ALA A 223 -19.30 -4.32 -13.52
C ALA A 223 -17.96 -4.82 -12.97
N LYS A 224 -17.84 -4.84 -11.65
CA LYS A 224 -16.64 -5.30 -10.95
C LYS A 224 -17.05 -6.21 -9.80
N ALA A 225 -16.34 -7.31 -9.62
CA ALA A 225 -16.53 -8.23 -8.51
C ALA A 225 -15.17 -8.70 -7.97
N ALA A 226 -15.03 -8.71 -6.66
CA ALA A 226 -13.91 -9.31 -5.95
C ALA A 226 -14.49 -10.22 -4.87
N ILE A 227 -14.35 -11.53 -5.01
CA ILE A 227 -14.94 -12.53 -4.13
C ILE A 227 -13.81 -13.36 -3.52
N ASN A 228 -13.76 -13.45 -2.21
CA ASN A 228 -12.73 -14.15 -1.47
C ASN A 228 -13.37 -15.20 -0.58
N ARG A 229 -12.91 -16.44 -0.68
CA ARG A 229 -13.26 -17.52 0.24
C ARG A 229 -11.99 -18.01 0.93
N PHE A 230 -11.88 -17.72 2.21
CA PHE A 230 -10.74 -18.10 3.02
C PHE A 230 -11.11 -19.15 4.04
N THR A 231 -10.18 -20.04 4.33
CA THR A 231 -10.23 -21.03 5.39
C THR A 231 -8.85 -21.09 6.06
N LYS A 232 -8.71 -21.84 7.15
CA LYS A 232 -7.42 -22.02 7.85
C LYS A 232 -6.27 -22.40 6.91
N THR A 233 -6.55 -23.21 5.92
CA THR A 233 -5.52 -23.77 5.03
C THR A 233 -5.60 -23.25 3.60
N THR A 234 -6.75 -22.73 3.17
CA THR A 234 -7.01 -22.38 1.78
C THR A 234 -7.42 -20.93 1.66
N GLN A 235 -6.87 -20.23 0.67
CA GLN A 235 -7.33 -18.92 0.21
C GLN A 235 -7.69 -19.05 -1.26
N LEU A 236 -8.95 -18.81 -1.59
CA LEU A 236 -9.45 -18.76 -2.95
C LEU A 236 -10.00 -17.36 -3.20
N SER A 237 -9.55 -16.72 -4.26
CA SER A 237 -10.00 -15.40 -4.64
C SER A 237 -10.36 -15.35 -6.12
N PHE A 238 -11.48 -14.73 -6.42
CA PHE A 238 -11.95 -14.44 -7.78
C PHE A 238 -12.05 -12.93 -7.94
N LEU A 239 -11.50 -12.43 -9.05
CA LEU A 239 -11.62 -11.04 -9.49
C LEU A 239 -12.26 -11.05 -10.86
N GLY A 240 -13.24 -10.18 -11.09
CA GLY A 240 -13.88 -10.00 -12.39
C GLY A 240 -14.14 -8.52 -12.64
N GLN A 241 -13.92 -8.10 -13.88
CA GLN A 241 -14.24 -6.73 -14.32
C GLN A 241 -14.69 -6.73 -15.78
N LEU A 242 -15.77 -6.02 -16.04
CA LEU A 242 -16.29 -5.75 -17.37
C LEU A 242 -16.64 -4.27 -17.45
N ASN A 243 -16.11 -3.54 -18.41
CA ASN A 243 -16.46 -2.14 -18.58
C ASN A 243 -16.18 -1.60 -19.98
N ASN A 244 -16.84 -0.52 -20.33
CA ASN A 244 -16.58 0.29 -21.53
C ASN A 244 -16.39 1.78 -21.19
N ILE A 245 -15.90 2.08 -19.98
CA ILE A 245 -15.65 3.42 -19.47
C ILE A 245 -14.16 3.75 -19.36
N ASN A 246 -13.34 3.10 -20.19
CA ASN A 246 -11.88 3.26 -20.24
C ASN A 246 -11.16 2.93 -18.92
N GLN A 247 -11.75 2.09 -18.06
CA GLN A 247 -11.05 1.56 -16.90
C GLN A 247 -10.27 0.31 -17.31
N GLN A 248 -9.00 0.31 -17.01
CA GLN A 248 -8.16 -0.87 -17.22
C GLN A 248 -8.55 -1.98 -16.24
N GLY A 249 -8.60 -3.21 -16.70
CA GLY A 249 -8.80 -4.38 -15.87
C GLY A 249 -7.56 -4.69 -15.04
N PHE A 250 -6.64 -5.41 -15.66
CA PHE A 250 -5.32 -5.68 -15.09
C PHE A 250 -4.26 -4.96 -15.92
N SER A 251 -3.28 -4.33 -15.24
CA SER A 251 -2.20 -3.62 -15.93
C SER A 251 -1.20 -4.61 -16.57
N PHE A 252 -0.39 -4.12 -17.49
CA PHE A 252 0.71 -4.92 -18.05
C PHE A 252 1.69 -5.36 -16.95
N ASN A 253 1.94 -4.48 -15.98
CA ASN A 253 2.79 -4.79 -14.83
C ASN A 253 2.19 -5.90 -13.98
N ASP A 254 0.87 -5.91 -13.78
CA ASP A 254 0.15 -6.97 -13.07
C ASP A 254 0.43 -8.32 -13.77
N ARG A 255 0.39 -8.33 -15.10
CA ARG A 255 0.66 -9.52 -15.90
C ARG A 255 2.12 -9.96 -15.87
N MET A 256 3.07 -9.01 -15.99
CA MET A 256 4.51 -9.28 -15.95
C MET A 256 4.95 -9.80 -14.59
N ASN A 257 4.53 -9.16 -13.52
CA ASN A 257 4.84 -9.58 -12.16
C ASN A 257 4.25 -10.97 -11.86
N PHE A 258 3.07 -11.24 -12.40
CA PHE A 258 2.37 -12.50 -12.25
C PHE A 258 3.04 -13.65 -13.01
N SER A 259 3.51 -13.43 -14.24
CA SER A 259 4.16 -14.45 -15.05
C SER A 259 5.56 -14.84 -14.54
N GLY A 260 6.02 -14.26 -13.43
CA GLY A 260 7.36 -14.53 -12.87
C GLY A 260 8.49 -13.94 -13.72
N GLY A 261 8.16 -13.14 -14.72
CA GLY A 261 9.10 -12.68 -15.74
C GLY A 261 10.24 -11.79 -15.26
N MET A 262 10.14 -11.19 -14.08
CA MET A 262 11.23 -10.36 -13.55
C MET A 262 12.12 -11.05 -12.52
N ARG A 263 11.64 -12.08 -11.85
CA ARG A 263 12.46 -12.85 -10.88
C ARG A 263 13.53 -13.74 -11.53
N GLY A 264 13.31 -14.14 -12.79
CA GLY A 264 14.30 -14.94 -13.53
C GLY A 264 15.43 -14.14 -14.15
N MET A 265 15.32 -12.82 -14.29
CA MET A 265 16.30 -11.99 -14.98
C MET A 265 17.32 -11.28 -14.06
N SER A 266 17.11 -11.31 -12.75
CA SER A 266 18.03 -10.69 -11.78
C SER A 266 19.17 -11.57 -11.30
N GLY A 267 19.25 -12.83 -11.75
CA GLY A 267 20.27 -13.77 -11.36
C GLY A 267 21.15 -14.23 -12.53
N GLY A 268 22.05 -13.38 -13.02
CA GLY A 268 23.06 -13.85 -13.99
C GLY A 268 23.64 -12.74 -14.86
N GLY A 269 24.79 -12.26 -14.47
CA GLY A 269 25.92 -11.76 -15.26
C GLY A 269 25.68 -10.98 -16.53
N GLY A 270 26.10 -9.74 -16.47
CA GLY A 270 26.81 -8.96 -17.49
C GLY A 270 26.36 -9.07 -18.95
N GLY A 271 25.76 -8.00 -19.48
CA GLY A 271 25.89 -7.76 -20.88
C GLY A 271 24.65 -7.28 -21.59
N ARG A 272 24.70 -6.01 -21.98
CA ARG A 272 23.90 -5.32 -22.99
C ARG A 272 22.42 -5.13 -22.60
N SER A 273 22.17 -3.93 -22.09
CA SER A 273 20.88 -3.25 -22.23
C SER A 273 20.56 -3.13 -23.73
N SER A 274 19.90 -4.13 -24.28
CA SER A 274 19.09 -3.88 -25.45
C SER A 274 17.92 -3.04 -24.92
N GLU A 275 17.94 -1.74 -25.18
CA GLU A 275 16.73 -0.93 -25.26
C GLU A 275 15.81 -1.67 -26.22
N MET A 276 14.97 -2.55 -25.69
CA MET A 276 13.77 -2.93 -26.37
C MET A 276 12.93 -1.65 -26.42
N SER A 277 13.11 -0.90 -27.49
CA SER A 277 12.16 0.07 -27.97
C SER A 277 10.85 -0.70 -28.12
N MET A 278 10.06 -0.77 -27.05
CA MET A 278 8.69 -1.22 -27.13
C MET A 278 7.97 -0.18 -27.96
N THR A 279 7.75 -0.54 -29.21
CA THR A 279 6.93 0.18 -30.14
C THR A 279 5.66 0.65 -29.45
N GLN A 280 5.31 1.88 -29.70
CA GLN A 280 4.26 2.72 -29.15
C GLN A 280 2.83 2.15 -29.29
N ASP A 281 2.69 0.89 -29.70
CA ASP A 281 1.44 0.18 -29.95
C ASP A 281 1.03 -0.83 -28.87
N VAL A 282 1.64 -0.76 -27.66
CA VAL A 282 1.16 -1.60 -26.56
C VAL A 282 -0.04 -0.90 -25.90
N PRO A 283 -1.25 -1.48 -25.98
CA PRO A 283 -2.49 -0.85 -25.45
C PRO A 283 -2.51 -0.66 -23.93
N PHE A 284 -1.38 -0.82 -23.26
CA PHE A 284 -1.24 -0.94 -21.81
C PHE A 284 -0.36 0.13 -21.15
N SER A 285 -0.04 1.23 -21.86
CA SER A 285 0.63 2.33 -21.18
C SER A 285 -0.35 3.00 -20.22
N SER A 286 0.10 3.25 -18.99
CA SER A 286 -0.60 3.95 -17.92
C SER A 286 -0.88 5.43 -18.22
N GLY A 287 -1.25 5.76 -19.45
CA GLY A 287 -1.66 7.08 -19.92
C GLY A 287 -3.14 7.12 -20.25
N VAL A 288 -3.70 8.32 -20.26
CA VAL A 288 -5.07 8.56 -20.71
C VAL A 288 -5.26 7.91 -22.07
N SER A 289 -6.07 6.83 -22.13
CA SER A 289 -6.33 6.12 -23.36
C SER A 289 -7.21 6.98 -24.25
N ASN A 290 -6.64 7.50 -25.34
CA ASN A 290 -7.45 8.10 -26.40
C ASN A 290 -8.29 6.99 -27.08
N GLY A 291 -9.59 7.22 -27.25
CA GLY A 291 -10.53 6.27 -27.83
C GLY A 291 -11.39 5.56 -26.79
N LEU A 292 -12.30 4.71 -27.28
CA LEU A 292 -13.19 3.90 -26.48
C LEU A 292 -12.55 2.51 -26.26
N VAL A 293 -12.48 2.09 -25.01
CA VAL A 293 -11.91 0.80 -24.65
C VAL A 293 -12.98 -0.03 -23.94
N ASN A 294 -13.25 -1.20 -24.48
CA ASN A 294 -14.01 -2.25 -23.83
C ASN A 294 -13.02 -3.20 -23.15
N THR A 295 -13.21 -3.44 -21.88
CA THR A 295 -12.33 -4.31 -21.11
C THR A 295 -13.12 -5.42 -20.45
N GLY A 296 -12.69 -6.67 -20.68
CA GLY A 296 -13.12 -7.86 -19.96
C GLY A 296 -11.93 -8.51 -19.27
N ALA A 297 -11.97 -8.65 -17.96
CA ALA A 297 -10.86 -9.22 -17.21
C ALA A 297 -11.37 -10.15 -16.11
N ALA A 298 -10.69 -11.29 -15.92
CA ALA A 298 -10.99 -12.23 -14.85
C ALA A 298 -9.69 -12.79 -14.26
N GLY A 299 -9.65 -12.94 -12.94
CA GLY A 299 -8.51 -13.49 -12.21
C GLY A 299 -8.96 -14.52 -11.18
N LEU A 300 -8.22 -15.60 -11.07
CA LEU A 300 -8.36 -16.61 -10.00
C LEU A 300 -7.04 -16.75 -9.27
N ASN A 301 -7.09 -16.72 -7.95
CA ASN A 301 -5.96 -17.02 -7.09
C ASN A 301 -6.33 -18.15 -6.12
N PHE A 302 -5.47 -19.15 -6.07
CA PHE A 302 -5.61 -20.29 -5.19
C PHE A 302 -4.32 -20.50 -4.40
N ASN A 303 -4.42 -20.51 -3.08
CA ASN A 303 -3.33 -20.81 -2.18
C ASN A 303 -3.79 -21.86 -1.19
N TRP A 304 -3.13 -23.01 -1.16
CA TRP A 304 -3.41 -24.09 -0.22
C TRP A 304 -2.15 -24.46 0.55
N GLN A 305 -2.17 -24.24 1.83
CA GLN A 305 -1.08 -24.53 2.74
C GLN A 305 -1.48 -25.59 3.74
N LYS A 306 -1.07 -26.83 3.48
CA LYS A 306 -1.32 -27.96 4.37
C LYS A 306 -0.42 -27.94 5.61
N SER A 307 0.82 -27.48 5.46
CA SER A 307 1.82 -27.39 6.52
C SER A 307 2.84 -26.30 6.18
N LYS A 308 3.76 -25.99 7.13
CA LYS A 308 4.88 -25.06 6.85
C LYS A 308 5.81 -25.54 5.71
N LYS A 309 5.81 -26.86 5.44
CA LYS A 309 6.66 -27.48 4.41
C LYS A 309 5.94 -27.73 3.09
N PHE A 310 4.62 -27.62 3.04
CA PHE A 310 3.84 -27.95 1.84
C PHE A 310 2.82 -26.84 1.56
N ASN A 311 3.05 -26.16 0.46
CA ASN A 311 2.21 -25.05 -0.02
C ASN A 311 2.06 -25.15 -1.55
N ILE A 312 0.81 -25.07 -2.03
CA ILE A 312 0.48 -24.99 -3.44
C ILE A 312 -0.12 -23.61 -3.69
N ARG A 313 0.46 -22.90 -4.64
CA ARG A 313 -0.04 -21.62 -5.11
C ARG A 313 -0.31 -21.71 -6.61
N SER A 314 -1.44 -21.18 -7.02
CA SER A 314 -1.81 -21.09 -8.43
C SER A 314 -2.62 -19.85 -8.64
N SER A 315 -2.38 -19.17 -9.73
CA SER A 315 -3.19 -18.04 -10.13
C SER A 315 -3.36 -18.06 -11.64
N TYR A 316 -4.52 -17.61 -12.11
CA TYR A 316 -4.86 -17.55 -13.51
C TYR A 316 -5.49 -16.20 -13.82
N PHE A 317 -5.09 -15.60 -14.94
CA PHE A 317 -5.67 -14.37 -15.44
C PHE A 317 -6.14 -14.52 -16.89
N TYR A 318 -7.28 -13.95 -17.14
CA TYR A 318 -7.83 -13.70 -18.46
C TYR A 318 -8.03 -12.19 -18.61
N ASN A 319 -7.65 -11.64 -19.75
CA ASN A 319 -7.86 -10.24 -20.06
C ASN A 319 -8.15 -10.11 -21.55
N ASP A 320 -9.26 -9.45 -21.86
CA ASP A 320 -9.69 -9.11 -23.20
C ASP A 320 -9.89 -7.61 -23.29
N VAL A 321 -9.28 -6.98 -24.28
CA VAL A 321 -9.31 -5.52 -24.46
C VAL A 321 -9.56 -5.21 -25.92
N ASP A 322 -10.69 -4.60 -26.19
CA ASP A 322 -11.05 -4.08 -27.52
C ASP A 322 -10.98 -2.54 -27.48
N LYS A 323 -10.10 -1.97 -28.30
CA LYS A 323 -9.89 -0.54 -28.37
C LYS A 323 -10.32 0.00 -29.73
N ASN A 324 -11.28 0.92 -29.73
CA ASN A 324 -11.70 1.65 -30.90
C ASN A 324 -11.18 3.10 -30.82
N LEU A 325 -10.24 3.44 -31.71
CA LEU A 325 -9.66 4.77 -31.82
C LEU A 325 -10.03 5.35 -33.19
N ILE A 326 -10.75 6.47 -33.19
CA ILE A 326 -10.99 7.28 -34.39
C ILE A 326 -10.16 8.54 -34.25
N GLU A 327 -9.13 8.68 -35.08
CA GLU A 327 -8.27 9.86 -35.10
C GLU A 327 -8.48 10.64 -36.37
N ASN A 328 -8.87 11.90 -36.26
CA ASN A 328 -8.95 12.84 -37.36
C ASN A 328 -7.81 13.87 -37.22
N SER A 329 -6.83 13.82 -38.10
CA SER A 329 -5.74 14.81 -38.12
C SER A 329 -5.94 15.80 -39.27
N PHE A 330 -5.93 17.10 -38.97
CA PHE A 330 -5.86 18.15 -39.92
C PHE A 330 -4.46 18.75 -39.89
N ARG A 331 -3.77 18.72 -41.04
CA ARG A 331 -2.43 19.29 -41.18
C ARG A 331 -2.46 20.44 -42.19
N GLU A 332 -2.30 21.65 -41.73
CA GLU A 332 -2.10 22.83 -42.56
C GLU A 332 -0.62 23.09 -42.72
N ASN A 333 -0.11 22.98 -43.96
CA ASN A 333 1.26 23.35 -44.26
C ASN A 333 1.30 24.84 -44.62
N LEU A 334 1.62 25.68 -43.66
CA LEU A 334 1.91 27.09 -43.91
C LEU A 334 3.32 27.20 -44.53
N SER A 335 3.40 26.98 -45.84
CA SER A 335 4.60 27.30 -46.62
C SER A 335 4.58 28.77 -46.93
N THR A 336 5.15 29.59 -46.06
CA THR A 336 5.59 30.92 -46.45
C THR A 336 6.87 30.75 -47.25
N ASN A 337 6.75 30.85 -48.55
CA ASN A 337 7.93 30.96 -49.43
C ASN A 337 8.46 32.40 -49.32
N PRO A 338 9.59 32.69 -48.63
CA PRO A 338 10.08 34.05 -48.45
C PRO A 338 10.89 34.56 -49.65
N PHE A 339 10.93 33.81 -50.76
CA PHE A 339 11.70 34.16 -51.95
C PHE A 339 10.79 34.23 -53.18
N ASN A 340 9.84 35.15 -53.19
CA ASN A 340 9.27 35.68 -54.42
C ASN A 340 9.79 37.14 -54.56
N THR A 341 11.02 37.29 -55.00
CA THR A 341 11.49 38.54 -55.57
C THR A 341 11.11 38.47 -57.02
N ASP A 342 9.95 39.02 -57.32
CA ASP A 342 9.64 39.42 -58.70
C ASP A 342 10.58 40.60 -59.16
N GLU A 343 11.45 40.33 -60.07
CA GLU A 343 11.96 41.32 -61.01
C GLU A 343 11.14 41.30 -62.32
#